data_5e4fcf4868c706e10ae1e3466b8b4fbf
#
_entry.id   5e4fcf4868c706e10ae1e3466b8b4fbf
#
_cell.length_a   1.000
_cell.length_b   1.000
_cell.length_c   1.000
_cell.angle_alpha   90.00
_cell.angle_beta   90.00
_cell.angle_gamma   90.00
#
_symmetry.space_group_name_H-M   'P 1'
#
loop_
_entity.id
_entity.type
_entity.pdbx_description
1 polymer ?
#
loop_
_entity_poly.entity_id
_entity_poly.type
_entity_poly.pdbx_seq_one_letter_code
_entity_poly.pdbx_strand_id
1 'polypeptide(L)'
;MEYRVAVVGATGAVGREMLQTLAERNFPADTICALASTKSVGKEVSYGDDQILKIEALDKFDFLTADIALFSAGGDTAKAFAPKAAAAGCVVIDNSSAFRMDDDVPLIVPEVNPETIDGCLIKNNGRNIIANPNCSTAQLVVTLKPLHDAFLVKRVVVSTYQAVSGAGRPAMDELFNQTKGIFVNDSVQPEIFTKQIAFNAIPHIDVFLDDGFTKEEWKMSAETKKILDPAIELVAHCVQIPVFVGHSEAVFIETDKPISEKAVRSLLENAPGVIVVDHRANEGYVTPHEAAGEDAVYISRIRQDPTVPNGMVFWCVSDNLRKGAALNSVQIAELFAERKLSGR
;
A
#
# COMPACT_ATOMS: atom_id res chain seq x y z
N MET A 1 18.74 2.79 19.44
CA MET A 1 19.55 1.97 18.52
C MET A 1 19.33 2.55 17.16
N GLU A 2 20.37 2.86 16.42
CA GLU A 2 20.27 3.37 15.06
C GLU A 2 20.44 2.22 14.08
N TYR A 3 19.70 2.23 12.95
CA TYR A 3 19.66 1.16 11.98
C TYR A 3 20.34 1.58 10.67
N ARG A 4 20.97 0.62 10.00
CA ARG A 4 21.46 0.79 8.62
C ARG A 4 20.36 0.32 7.68
N VAL A 5 19.82 1.23 6.87
CA VAL A 5 18.66 0.97 6.03
C VAL A 5 19.05 0.99 4.55
N ALA A 6 18.64 -0.03 3.81
CA ALA A 6 18.76 -0.10 2.36
C ALA A 6 17.38 0.07 1.70
N VAL A 7 17.24 0.97 0.74
CA VAL A 7 16.03 1.14 -0.07
C VAL A 7 16.29 0.59 -1.46
N VAL A 8 15.67 -0.55 -1.79
CA VAL A 8 15.81 -1.25 -3.06
C VAL A 8 14.73 -0.79 -4.03
N GLY A 9 15.11 -0.31 -5.20
CA GLY A 9 14.20 0.33 -6.16
C GLY A 9 14.06 1.84 -5.91
N ALA A 10 15.07 2.47 -5.31
CA ALA A 10 15.09 3.87 -4.90
C ALA A 10 14.82 4.90 -6.01
N THR A 11 14.95 4.51 -7.28
CA THR A 11 14.63 5.39 -8.43
C THR A 11 13.17 5.36 -8.85
N GLY A 12 12.39 4.39 -8.38
CA GLY A 12 10.95 4.25 -8.64
C GLY A 12 10.11 5.24 -7.82
N ALA A 13 8.82 5.35 -8.14
CA ALA A 13 7.90 6.24 -7.42
C ALA A 13 7.83 5.89 -5.92
N VAL A 14 7.55 4.63 -5.60
CA VAL A 14 7.46 4.14 -4.21
C VAL A 14 8.81 4.22 -3.50
N GLY A 15 9.93 3.90 -4.17
CA GLY A 15 11.26 3.97 -3.55
C GLY A 15 11.67 5.39 -3.17
N ARG A 16 11.33 6.38 -3.99
CA ARG A 16 11.51 7.80 -3.68
C ARG A 16 10.64 8.23 -2.51
N GLU A 17 9.38 7.79 -2.50
CA GLU A 17 8.46 8.06 -1.41
C GLU A 17 8.91 7.41 -0.09
N MET A 18 9.53 6.21 -0.13
CA MET A 18 10.16 5.60 1.05
C MET A 18 11.28 6.46 1.62
N LEU A 19 12.16 6.98 0.75
CA LEU A 19 13.26 7.86 1.17
C LEU A 19 12.71 9.15 1.80
N GLN A 20 11.71 9.74 1.19
CA GLN A 20 11.05 10.94 1.70
C GLN A 20 10.37 10.67 3.05
N THR A 21 9.59 9.59 3.15
CA THR A 21 8.87 9.21 4.37
C THR A 21 9.81 8.88 5.53
N LEU A 22 10.93 8.18 5.27
CA LEU A 22 11.96 7.91 6.30
C LEU A 22 12.51 9.21 6.88
N ALA A 23 12.77 10.22 6.03
CA ALA A 23 13.28 11.52 6.45
C ALA A 23 12.22 12.32 7.23
N GLU A 24 11.00 12.46 6.70
CA GLU A 24 9.88 13.18 7.34
C GLU A 24 9.56 12.64 8.73
N ARG A 25 9.63 11.31 8.89
CA ARG A 25 9.31 10.63 10.15
C ARG A 25 10.51 10.53 11.10
N ASN A 26 11.68 11.07 10.70
CA ASN A 26 12.91 11.00 11.49
C ASN A 26 13.22 9.56 11.93
N PHE A 27 13.11 8.60 11.00
CA PHE A 27 13.42 7.20 11.28
C PHE A 27 14.86 7.10 11.87
N PRO A 28 15.09 6.32 12.94
CA PRO A 28 16.40 6.24 13.60
C PRO A 28 17.41 5.46 12.75
N ALA A 29 17.85 6.05 11.64
CA ALA A 29 18.84 5.47 10.74
C ALA A 29 20.21 6.14 10.93
N ASP A 30 21.25 5.30 11.09
CA ASP A 30 22.67 5.71 11.03
C ASP A 30 23.10 5.93 9.57
N THR A 31 22.65 5.05 8.70
CA THR A 31 23.03 5.08 7.28
C THR A 31 21.83 4.70 6.41
N ILE A 32 21.64 5.44 5.32
CA ILE A 32 20.64 5.15 4.28
C ILE A 32 21.37 4.86 2.95
N CYS A 33 21.15 3.67 2.39
CA CYS A 33 21.68 3.27 1.08
C CYS A 33 20.54 3.23 0.05
N ALA A 34 20.71 3.95 -1.06
CA ALA A 34 19.76 3.97 -2.17
C ALA A 34 20.21 3.01 -3.28
N LEU A 35 19.47 1.90 -3.46
CA LEU A 35 19.85 0.80 -4.36
C LEU A 35 18.93 0.74 -5.58
N ALA A 36 19.52 0.50 -6.74
CA ALA A 36 18.77 0.22 -7.97
C ALA A 36 19.59 -0.66 -8.93
N SER A 37 19.06 -0.88 -10.14
CA SER A 37 19.78 -1.62 -11.18
C SER A 37 21.06 -0.88 -11.60
N THR A 38 22.04 -1.61 -12.16
CA THR A 38 23.30 -1.06 -12.69
C THR A 38 23.12 0.09 -13.68
N LYS A 39 21.99 0.14 -14.41
CA LYS A 39 21.64 1.24 -15.33
C LYS A 39 21.39 2.59 -14.63
N SER A 40 21.15 2.56 -13.34
CA SER A 40 20.84 3.75 -12.52
C SER A 40 22.02 4.18 -11.64
N VAL A 41 23.10 3.43 -11.61
CA VAL A 41 24.29 3.75 -10.80
C VAL A 41 24.79 5.15 -11.10
N GLY A 42 25.13 5.89 -10.05
CA GLY A 42 25.62 7.26 -10.13
C GLY A 42 24.53 8.33 -10.33
N LYS A 43 23.27 7.96 -10.59
CA LYS A 43 22.14 8.90 -10.48
C LYS A 43 21.95 9.30 -9.03
N GLU A 44 21.28 10.43 -8.83
CA GLU A 44 21.00 11.01 -7.52
C GLU A 44 19.52 10.91 -7.20
N VAL A 45 19.21 10.71 -5.92
CA VAL A 45 17.86 10.75 -5.35
C VAL A 45 17.89 11.56 -4.07
N SER A 46 16.81 12.31 -3.80
CA SER A 46 16.67 13.07 -2.55
C SER A 46 16.37 12.14 -1.38
N TYR A 47 16.86 12.50 -0.21
CA TYR A 47 16.47 11.97 1.09
C TYR A 47 16.06 13.16 1.96
N GLY A 48 14.76 13.35 2.15
CA GLY A 48 14.21 14.60 2.67
C GLY A 48 14.54 15.80 1.75
N ASP A 49 14.55 16.98 2.33
CA ASP A 49 14.72 18.23 1.59
C ASP A 49 16.20 18.60 1.37
N ASP A 50 17.09 18.16 2.28
CA ASP A 50 18.46 18.67 2.37
C ASP A 50 19.55 17.67 1.96
N GLN A 51 19.22 16.40 1.76
CA GLN A 51 20.23 15.38 1.48
C GLN A 51 20.02 14.72 0.11
N ILE A 52 21.15 14.43 -0.53
CA ILE A 52 21.18 13.74 -1.81
C ILE A 52 21.98 12.44 -1.65
N LEU A 53 21.37 11.33 -2.04
CA LEU A 53 22.00 10.01 -2.05
C LEU A 53 22.37 9.62 -3.47
N LYS A 54 23.53 9.00 -3.63
CA LYS A 54 23.92 8.37 -4.90
C LYS A 54 23.41 6.95 -4.98
N ILE A 55 22.89 6.59 -6.15
CA ILE A 55 22.41 5.23 -6.40
C ILE A 55 23.60 4.27 -6.51
N GLU A 56 23.53 3.20 -5.74
CA GLU A 56 24.44 2.07 -5.78
C GLU A 56 23.80 0.87 -6.49
N ALA A 57 24.66 -0.03 -7.00
CA ALA A 57 24.22 -1.23 -7.72
C ALA A 57 23.72 -2.30 -6.75
N LEU A 58 22.46 -2.70 -6.87
CA LEU A 58 21.84 -3.75 -6.06
C LEU A 58 22.58 -5.09 -6.13
N ASP A 59 23.04 -5.47 -7.33
CA ASP A 59 23.75 -6.74 -7.59
C ASP A 59 25.14 -6.82 -6.96
N LYS A 60 25.69 -5.68 -6.51
CA LYS A 60 27.00 -5.57 -5.85
C LYS A 60 26.91 -5.21 -4.37
N PHE A 61 25.70 -4.96 -3.88
CA PHE A 61 25.50 -4.51 -2.50
C PHE A 61 25.68 -5.68 -1.50
N ASP A 62 26.44 -5.42 -0.44
CA ASP A 62 26.65 -6.37 0.65
C ASP A 62 25.59 -6.16 1.73
N PHE A 63 24.57 -7.02 1.78
CA PHE A 63 23.49 -6.96 2.79
C PHE A 63 23.95 -7.23 4.23
N LEU A 64 25.20 -7.69 4.47
CA LEU A 64 25.77 -7.72 5.83
C LEU A 64 25.92 -6.31 6.42
N THR A 65 25.95 -5.28 5.59
CA THR A 65 26.07 -3.87 6.00
C THR A 65 24.72 -3.20 6.28
N ALA A 66 23.59 -3.88 6.06
CA ALA A 66 22.26 -3.37 6.33
C ALA A 66 21.53 -4.19 7.42
N ASP A 67 20.72 -3.53 8.23
CA ASP A 67 19.88 -4.14 9.25
C ASP A 67 18.44 -4.29 8.75
N ILE A 68 17.94 -3.32 7.97
CA ILE A 68 16.62 -3.31 7.37
C ILE A 68 16.76 -3.01 5.87
N ALA A 69 15.98 -3.70 5.04
CA ALA A 69 15.91 -3.43 3.62
C ALA A 69 14.44 -3.28 3.15
N LEU A 70 14.11 -2.09 2.63
CA LEU A 70 12.79 -1.76 2.07
C LEU A 70 12.83 -2.05 0.56
N PHE A 71 12.01 -3.00 0.10
CA PHE A 71 11.99 -3.45 -1.30
C PHE A 71 10.80 -2.87 -2.06
N SER A 72 11.07 -2.16 -3.16
CA SER A 72 10.05 -1.64 -4.09
C SER A 72 10.48 -1.79 -5.57
N ALA A 73 11.16 -2.90 -5.91
CA ALA A 73 11.74 -3.13 -7.24
C ALA A 73 11.02 -4.23 -8.05
N GLY A 74 9.80 -4.58 -7.67
CA GLY A 74 8.99 -5.62 -8.31
C GLY A 74 9.29 -7.05 -7.86
N GLY A 75 8.36 -7.97 -8.17
CA GLY A 75 8.37 -9.34 -7.63
C GLY A 75 9.60 -10.16 -8.04
N ASP A 76 10.07 -10.04 -9.26
CA ASP A 76 11.25 -10.80 -9.71
C ASP A 76 12.54 -10.38 -8.98
N THR A 77 12.69 -9.07 -8.75
CA THR A 77 13.81 -8.55 -7.96
C THR A 77 13.68 -8.97 -6.50
N ALA A 78 12.49 -8.93 -5.93
CA ALA A 78 12.24 -9.39 -4.57
C ALA A 78 12.61 -10.88 -4.42
N LYS A 79 12.11 -11.75 -5.31
CA LYS A 79 12.43 -13.18 -5.30
C LYS A 79 13.93 -13.46 -5.41
N ALA A 80 14.65 -12.65 -6.20
CA ALA A 80 16.10 -12.84 -6.42
C ALA A 80 16.97 -12.35 -5.25
N PHE A 81 16.58 -11.27 -4.57
CA PHE A 81 17.44 -10.58 -3.61
C PHE A 81 16.93 -10.62 -2.17
N ALA A 82 15.63 -10.64 -1.90
CA ALA A 82 15.11 -10.67 -0.53
C ALA A 82 15.59 -11.88 0.28
N PRO A 83 15.62 -13.12 -0.26
CA PRO A 83 16.19 -14.25 0.47
C PRO A 83 17.69 -14.09 0.77
N LYS A 84 18.46 -13.43 -0.10
CA LYS A 84 19.88 -13.17 0.14
C LYS A 84 20.09 -12.15 1.25
N ALA A 85 19.31 -11.07 1.25
CA ALA A 85 19.33 -10.08 2.31
C ALA A 85 18.94 -10.69 3.66
N ALA A 86 17.88 -11.49 3.67
CA ALA A 86 17.40 -12.20 4.85
C ALA A 86 18.46 -13.19 5.42
N ALA A 87 19.11 -13.94 4.55
CA ALA A 87 20.20 -14.86 4.94
C ALA A 87 21.43 -14.13 5.51
N ALA A 88 21.68 -12.88 5.10
CA ALA A 88 22.69 -12.00 5.67
C ALA A 88 22.29 -11.41 7.05
N GLY A 89 21.09 -11.74 7.55
CA GLY A 89 20.56 -11.21 8.81
C GLY A 89 19.90 -9.83 8.70
N CYS A 90 19.68 -9.34 7.47
CA CYS A 90 18.91 -8.15 7.22
C CYS A 90 17.40 -8.49 7.26
N VAL A 91 16.57 -7.65 7.86
CA VAL A 91 15.12 -7.81 7.80
C VAL A 91 14.59 -7.08 6.56
N VAL A 92 13.90 -7.81 5.70
CA VAL A 92 13.32 -7.31 4.46
C VAL A 92 11.86 -6.94 4.68
N ILE A 93 11.47 -5.75 4.22
CA ILE A 93 10.07 -5.33 4.11
C ILE A 93 9.77 -5.18 2.61
N ASP A 94 8.99 -6.10 2.06
CA ASP A 94 8.76 -6.23 0.62
C ASP A 94 7.39 -5.70 0.20
N ASN A 95 7.38 -4.71 -0.69
CA ASN A 95 6.16 -4.15 -1.27
C ASN A 95 5.63 -4.93 -2.48
N SER A 96 6.39 -5.89 -2.99
CA SER A 96 5.91 -6.71 -4.10
C SER A 96 4.88 -7.75 -3.63
N SER A 97 4.23 -8.41 -4.56
CA SER A 97 3.33 -9.53 -4.24
C SER A 97 4.05 -10.87 -4.07
N ALA A 98 5.41 -10.87 -4.08
CA ALA A 98 6.20 -12.10 -4.18
C ALA A 98 6.01 -13.08 -3.01
N PHE A 99 5.84 -12.55 -1.79
CA PHE A 99 5.82 -13.33 -0.55
C PHE A 99 4.54 -13.15 0.27
N ARG A 100 3.56 -12.35 -0.20
CA ARG A 100 2.37 -11.99 0.58
C ARG A 100 1.57 -13.19 1.06
N MET A 101 1.52 -14.25 0.27
CA MET A 101 0.72 -15.44 0.58
C MET A 101 1.53 -16.61 1.14
N ASP A 102 2.84 -16.43 1.36
CA ASP A 102 3.67 -17.44 2.01
C ASP A 102 3.31 -17.53 3.51
N ASP A 103 3.09 -18.73 4.04
CA ASP A 103 2.62 -18.94 5.41
C ASP A 103 3.64 -18.50 6.47
N ASP A 104 4.92 -18.56 6.14
CA ASP A 104 6.05 -18.19 6.98
C ASP A 104 6.51 -16.73 6.81
N VAL A 105 5.72 -15.92 6.06
CA VAL A 105 5.92 -14.48 5.87
C VAL A 105 4.71 -13.71 6.36
N PRO A 106 4.84 -12.91 7.43
CA PRO A 106 3.74 -12.08 7.91
C PRO A 106 3.41 -10.97 6.91
N LEU A 107 2.11 -10.74 6.70
CA LEU A 107 1.56 -9.66 5.89
C LEU A 107 1.02 -8.59 6.84
N ILE A 108 1.67 -7.41 6.92
CA ILE A 108 1.48 -6.49 8.04
C ILE A 108 0.93 -5.13 7.61
N VAL A 109 -0.08 -4.70 8.35
CA VAL A 109 -0.53 -3.30 8.44
C VAL A 109 -0.45 -2.92 9.93
N PRO A 110 0.44 -2.00 10.32
CA PRO A 110 0.71 -1.71 11.73
C PRO A 110 -0.49 -1.31 12.57
N GLU A 111 -1.51 -0.66 12.00
CA GLU A 111 -2.76 -0.30 12.68
C GLU A 111 -3.72 -1.50 12.86
N VAL A 112 -3.43 -2.65 12.23
CA VAL A 112 -4.36 -3.79 12.16
C VAL A 112 -3.83 -5.01 12.92
N ASN A 113 -2.62 -5.46 12.60
CA ASN A 113 -2.04 -6.71 13.11
C ASN A 113 -0.56 -6.57 13.51
N PRO A 114 -0.17 -5.54 14.31
CA PRO A 114 1.22 -5.28 14.69
C PRO A 114 1.87 -6.42 15.50
N GLU A 115 1.06 -7.26 16.15
CA GLU A 115 1.53 -8.40 16.94
C GLU A 115 2.20 -9.49 16.11
N THR A 116 1.88 -9.56 14.81
CA THR A 116 2.42 -10.61 13.93
C THR A 116 3.89 -10.39 13.53
N ILE A 117 4.46 -9.22 13.84
CA ILE A 117 5.81 -8.84 13.40
C ILE A 117 6.90 -9.78 13.94
N ASP A 118 6.75 -10.31 15.14
CA ASP A 118 7.73 -11.23 15.73
C ASP A 118 7.86 -12.54 14.93
N GLY A 119 6.80 -12.91 14.20
CA GLY A 119 6.78 -14.09 13.33
C GLY A 119 7.69 -13.97 12.09
N CYS A 120 8.20 -12.78 11.77
CA CYS A 120 9.12 -12.61 10.63
C CYS A 120 10.51 -13.21 10.90
N LEU A 121 10.93 -13.32 12.16
CA LEU A 121 12.29 -13.68 12.51
C LEU A 121 12.58 -15.18 12.33
N ILE A 122 13.77 -15.50 11.83
CA ILE A 122 14.22 -16.91 11.65
C ILE A 122 14.14 -17.69 12.95
N LYS A 123 14.50 -17.08 14.09
CA LYS A 123 14.39 -17.72 15.41
C LYS A 123 12.98 -18.10 15.84
N ASN A 124 11.95 -17.50 15.18
CA ASN A 124 10.53 -17.76 15.40
C ASN A 124 9.88 -18.50 14.21
N ASN A 125 10.68 -19.25 13.44
CA ASN A 125 10.31 -19.96 12.22
C ASN A 125 9.89 -19.05 11.03
N GLY A 126 10.17 -17.74 11.08
CA GLY A 126 10.03 -16.83 9.96
C GLY A 126 11.26 -16.84 9.04
N ARG A 127 11.26 -15.93 8.08
CA ARG A 127 12.32 -15.84 7.04
C ARG A 127 13.11 -14.54 7.07
N ASN A 128 12.99 -13.72 8.09
CA ASN A 128 13.43 -12.31 8.10
C ASN A 128 12.83 -11.49 6.94
N ILE A 129 11.67 -11.89 6.46
CA ILE A 129 10.91 -11.18 5.42
C ILE A 129 9.54 -10.83 5.97
N ILE A 130 9.13 -9.59 5.75
CA ILE A 130 7.78 -9.07 6.03
C ILE A 130 7.20 -8.61 4.69
N ALA A 131 5.97 -8.99 4.42
CA ALA A 131 5.26 -8.51 3.24
C ALA A 131 4.41 -7.29 3.58
N ASN A 132 4.48 -6.29 2.70
CA ASN A 132 3.58 -5.15 2.67
C ASN A 132 2.39 -5.47 1.74
N PRO A 133 1.13 -5.22 2.13
CA PRO A 133 -0.02 -5.60 1.32
C PRO A 133 -0.17 -4.78 0.04
N ASN A 134 -1.15 -5.16 -0.76
CA ASN A 134 -1.64 -4.36 -1.88
C ASN A 134 -2.14 -3.00 -1.40
N CYS A 135 -1.97 -1.96 -2.22
CA CYS A 135 -2.29 -0.58 -1.85
C CYS A 135 -3.78 -0.38 -1.50
N SER A 136 -4.69 -0.99 -2.25
CA SER A 136 -6.11 -0.94 -1.94
C SER A 136 -6.43 -1.77 -0.68
N THR A 137 -5.81 -2.94 -0.51
CA THR A 137 -5.99 -3.73 0.72
C THR A 137 -5.55 -2.96 1.97
N ALA A 138 -4.42 -2.25 1.92
CA ALA A 138 -3.88 -1.53 3.08
C ALA A 138 -4.89 -0.52 3.66
N GLN A 139 -5.45 0.37 2.82
CA GLN A 139 -6.44 1.35 3.26
C GLN A 139 -7.76 0.72 3.71
N LEU A 140 -8.19 -0.35 3.03
CA LEU A 140 -9.41 -1.06 3.35
C LEU A 140 -9.34 -1.69 4.75
N VAL A 141 -8.29 -2.45 5.06
CA VAL A 141 -8.19 -3.16 6.35
C VAL A 141 -8.00 -2.22 7.54
N VAL A 142 -7.35 -1.06 7.36
CA VAL A 142 -7.27 0.00 8.38
C VAL A 142 -8.67 0.47 8.77
N THR A 143 -9.55 0.63 7.79
CA THR A 143 -10.96 1.03 8.04
C THR A 143 -11.79 -0.11 8.61
N LEU A 144 -11.60 -1.34 8.11
CA LEU A 144 -12.38 -2.50 8.54
C LEU A 144 -12.03 -2.95 9.97
N LYS A 145 -10.78 -2.81 10.42
CA LYS A 145 -10.32 -3.30 11.73
C LYS A 145 -11.20 -2.87 12.89
N PRO A 146 -11.41 -1.57 13.16
CA PRO A 146 -12.26 -1.13 14.27
C PRO A 146 -13.72 -1.57 14.12
N LEU A 147 -14.22 -1.66 12.90
CA LEU A 147 -15.58 -2.11 12.62
C LEU A 147 -15.75 -3.62 12.84
N HIS A 148 -14.73 -4.41 12.44
CA HIS A 148 -14.72 -5.85 12.64
C HIS A 148 -14.62 -6.20 14.13
N ASP A 149 -13.76 -5.55 14.88
CA ASP A 149 -13.61 -5.76 16.33
C ASP A 149 -14.92 -5.50 17.10
N ALA A 150 -15.66 -4.47 16.68
CA ALA A 150 -16.89 -4.10 17.36
C ALA A 150 -18.12 -4.89 16.88
N PHE A 151 -18.26 -5.11 15.58
CA PHE A 151 -19.50 -5.58 14.95
C PHE A 151 -19.39 -6.91 14.20
N LEU A 152 -18.18 -7.47 14.05
CA LEU A 152 -17.89 -8.69 13.28
C LEU A 152 -18.35 -8.55 11.81
N VAL A 153 -17.52 -7.90 11.01
CA VAL A 153 -17.73 -7.80 9.57
C VAL A 153 -17.69 -9.21 8.98
N LYS A 154 -18.73 -9.59 8.28
CA LYS A 154 -18.86 -10.89 7.63
C LYS A 154 -18.76 -10.83 6.11
N ARG A 155 -19.22 -9.72 5.51
CA ARG A 155 -19.22 -9.55 4.07
C ARG A 155 -18.80 -8.13 3.68
N VAL A 156 -17.97 -8.04 2.64
CA VAL A 156 -17.52 -6.78 2.05
C VAL A 156 -17.74 -6.83 0.55
N VAL A 157 -18.37 -5.79 0.02
CA VAL A 157 -18.40 -5.52 -1.43
C VAL A 157 -17.68 -4.20 -1.65
N VAL A 158 -16.66 -4.20 -2.48
CA VAL A 158 -15.87 -3.00 -2.72
C VAL A 158 -15.67 -2.76 -4.21
N SER A 159 -15.91 -1.52 -4.63
CA SER A 159 -15.49 -1.04 -5.95
C SER A 159 -14.36 -0.03 -5.74
N THR A 160 -13.21 -0.29 -6.38
CA THR A 160 -12.07 0.63 -6.30
C THR A 160 -12.05 1.59 -7.48
N TYR A 161 -11.47 2.75 -7.24
CA TYR A 161 -11.17 3.78 -8.24
C TYR A 161 -9.69 4.12 -8.06
N GLN A 162 -8.84 3.39 -8.84
CA GLN A 162 -7.40 3.39 -8.61
C GLN A 162 -6.65 4.37 -9.51
N ALA A 163 -5.79 5.17 -8.90
CA ALA A 163 -4.89 6.10 -9.57
C ALA A 163 -3.81 5.37 -10.39
N VAL A 164 -3.34 6.00 -11.45
CA VAL A 164 -2.34 5.44 -12.36
C VAL A 164 -0.96 5.24 -11.72
N SER A 165 -0.64 5.95 -10.63
CA SER A 165 0.64 5.82 -9.91
C SER A 165 0.90 4.41 -9.37
N GLY A 166 -0.15 3.60 -9.15
CA GLY A 166 -0.03 2.19 -8.77
C GLY A 166 0.72 1.34 -9.80
N ALA A 167 0.65 1.72 -11.09
CA ALA A 167 1.44 1.11 -12.17
C ALA A 167 2.79 1.82 -12.42
N GLY A 168 3.17 2.77 -11.54
CA GLY A 168 4.47 3.43 -11.53
C GLY A 168 4.56 4.66 -12.45
N ARG A 169 5.77 5.23 -12.53
CA ARG A 169 6.04 6.46 -13.28
C ARG A 169 5.63 6.39 -14.76
N PRO A 170 5.91 5.30 -15.50
CA PRO A 170 5.50 5.22 -16.91
C PRO A 170 3.99 5.37 -17.11
N ALA A 171 3.16 4.85 -16.22
CA ALA A 171 1.71 4.99 -16.28
C ALA A 171 1.25 6.45 -16.03
N MET A 172 1.93 7.15 -15.12
CA MET A 172 1.69 8.59 -14.89
C MET A 172 2.08 9.40 -16.13
N ASP A 173 3.21 9.11 -16.74
CA ASP A 173 3.68 9.75 -17.96
C ASP A 173 2.72 9.46 -19.14
N GLU A 174 2.18 8.24 -19.23
CA GLU A 174 1.16 7.88 -20.22
C GLU A 174 -0.12 8.71 -20.05
N LEU A 175 -0.68 8.80 -18.83
CA LEU A 175 -1.86 9.63 -18.55
C LEU A 175 -1.60 11.10 -18.96
N PHE A 176 -0.45 11.65 -18.58
CA PHE A 176 -0.07 13.02 -18.91
C PHE A 176 0.01 13.23 -20.43
N ASN A 177 0.74 12.34 -21.14
CA ASN A 177 0.95 12.44 -22.57
C ASN A 177 -0.36 12.25 -23.37
N GLN A 178 -1.21 11.29 -22.97
CA GLN A 178 -2.52 11.09 -23.57
C GLN A 178 -3.41 12.33 -23.38
N THR A 179 -3.45 12.87 -22.16
CA THR A 179 -4.24 14.09 -21.88
C THR A 179 -3.79 15.25 -22.75
N LYS A 180 -2.47 15.50 -22.81
CA LYS A 180 -1.89 16.54 -23.66
C LYS A 180 -2.20 16.30 -25.15
N GLY A 181 -1.99 15.07 -25.63
CA GLY A 181 -2.20 14.69 -27.03
C GLY A 181 -3.63 14.95 -27.50
N ILE A 182 -4.63 14.61 -26.68
CA ILE A 182 -6.05 14.84 -27.00
C ILE A 182 -6.34 16.34 -27.25
N PHE A 183 -5.77 17.23 -26.43
CA PHE A 183 -5.99 18.67 -26.58
C PHE A 183 -5.28 19.30 -27.78
N VAL A 184 -4.25 18.67 -28.33
CA VAL A 184 -3.51 19.14 -29.51
C VAL A 184 -3.80 18.33 -30.78
N ASN A 185 -4.85 17.48 -30.77
CA ASN A 185 -5.21 16.57 -31.86
C ASN A 185 -4.07 15.64 -32.30
N ASP A 186 -3.25 15.21 -31.36
CA ASP A 186 -2.20 14.23 -31.61
C ASP A 186 -2.71 12.80 -31.47
N SER A 187 -2.03 11.86 -32.09
CA SER A 187 -2.34 10.44 -31.96
C SER A 187 -2.00 9.93 -30.54
N VAL A 188 -2.99 9.35 -29.89
CA VAL A 188 -2.85 8.78 -28.55
C VAL A 188 -2.92 7.26 -28.64
N GLN A 189 -1.86 6.59 -28.23
CA GLN A 189 -1.80 5.12 -28.17
C GLN A 189 -1.59 4.67 -26.72
N PRO A 190 -2.33 3.64 -26.26
CA PRO A 190 -2.05 2.98 -24.98
C PRO A 190 -0.72 2.22 -25.06
N GLU A 191 0.13 2.35 -24.03
CA GLU A 191 1.42 1.65 -23.91
C GLU A 191 1.49 0.79 -22.65
N ILE A 192 1.07 1.33 -21.52
CA ILE A 192 1.05 0.66 -20.21
C ILE A 192 -0.33 0.06 -19.94
N PHE A 193 -1.39 0.83 -20.23
CA PHE A 193 -2.76 0.36 -20.04
C PHE A 193 -3.27 -0.37 -21.29
N THR A 194 -4.28 -1.22 -21.10
CA THR A 194 -4.90 -1.98 -22.20
C THR A 194 -5.74 -1.11 -23.13
N LYS A 195 -6.12 0.07 -22.67
CA LYS A 195 -6.93 1.07 -23.40
C LYS A 195 -6.47 2.47 -23.01
N GLN A 196 -6.88 3.49 -23.79
CA GLN A 196 -6.69 4.89 -23.41
C GLN A 196 -7.19 5.13 -22.00
N ILE A 197 -6.32 5.67 -21.13
CA ILE A 197 -6.66 5.99 -19.74
C ILE A 197 -7.17 7.43 -19.59
N ALA A 198 -6.65 8.39 -20.39
CA ALA A 198 -7.10 9.77 -20.31
C ALA A 198 -8.60 9.88 -20.62
N PHE A 199 -9.36 10.51 -19.71
CA PHE A 199 -10.83 10.68 -19.78
C PHE A 199 -11.62 9.37 -19.87
N ASN A 200 -11.12 8.29 -19.25
CA ASN A 200 -11.72 6.96 -19.31
C ASN A 200 -11.71 6.27 -17.96
N ALA A 201 -12.50 5.19 -17.82
CA ALA A 201 -12.45 4.25 -16.71
C ALA A 201 -12.23 2.84 -17.27
N ILE A 202 -11.20 2.16 -16.79
CA ILE A 202 -10.81 0.84 -17.29
C ILE A 202 -11.10 -0.20 -16.20
N PRO A 203 -12.13 -1.06 -16.34
CA PRO A 203 -12.49 -2.08 -15.34
C PRO A 203 -11.56 -3.30 -15.46
N HIS A 204 -10.27 -3.08 -15.37
CA HIS A 204 -9.24 -4.09 -15.51
C HIS A 204 -7.92 -3.60 -14.92
N ILE A 205 -7.43 -4.30 -13.89
CA ILE A 205 -6.13 -4.06 -13.27
C ILE A 205 -5.46 -5.42 -13.04
N ASP A 206 -4.21 -5.57 -13.50
CA ASP A 206 -3.45 -6.84 -13.48
C ASP A 206 -4.07 -7.88 -14.46
N VAL A 207 -3.66 -9.12 -14.40
CA VAL A 207 -4.08 -10.18 -15.33
C VAL A 207 -5.43 -10.79 -14.94
N PHE A 208 -6.19 -11.28 -15.92
CA PHE A 208 -7.38 -12.06 -15.65
C PHE A 208 -7.03 -13.46 -15.16
N LEU A 209 -7.83 -13.95 -14.20
CA LEU A 209 -7.82 -15.31 -13.71
C LEU A 209 -8.91 -16.14 -14.42
N ASP A 210 -8.84 -17.47 -14.26
CA ASP A 210 -9.76 -18.40 -14.95
C ASP A 210 -11.23 -18.26 -14.53
N ASP A 211 -11.48 -17.70 -13.34
CA ASP A 211 -12.82 -17.44 -12.80
C ASP A 211 -13.43 -16.10 -13.25
N GLY A 212 -12.70 -15.34 -14.07
CA GLY A 212 -13.13 -14.05 -14.60
C GLY A 212 -12.79 -12.84 -13.73
N PHE A 213 -12.28 -13.04 -12.52
CA PHE A 213 -11.70 -11.97 -11.71
C PHE A 213 -10.33 -11.55 -12.23
N THR A 214 -9.88 -10.37 -11.85
CA THR A 214 -8.47 -9.99 -12.04
C THR A 214 -7.65 -10.39 -10.82
N LYS A 215 -6.34 -10.50 -11.01
CA LYS A 215 -5.42 -10.77 -9.91
C LYS A 215 -5.45 -9.67 -8.85
N GLU A 216 -5.72 -8.43 -9.24
CA GLU A 216 -5.89 -7.30 -8.31
C GLU A 216 -7.09 -7.53 -7.38
N GLU A 217 -8.23 -7.95 -7.92
CA GLU A 217 -9.44 -8.26 -7.17
C GLU A 217 -9.24 -9.46 -6.22
N TRP A 218 -8.55 -10.49 -6.70
CA TRP A 218 -8.16 -11.63 -5.89
C TRP A 218 -7.26 -11.23 -4.70
N LYS A 219 -6.26 -10.35 -4.93
CA LYS A 219 -5.38 -9.86 -3.86
C LYS A 219 -6.18 -9.23 -2.73
N MET A 220 -7.14 -8.37 -3.03
CA MET A 220 -7.97 -7.73 -2.02
C MET A 220 -8.69 -8.74 -1.12
N SER A 221 -9.24 -9.79 -1.70
CA SER A 221 -9.90 -10.85 -0.94
C SER A 221 -8.91 -11.68 -0.12
N ALA A 222 -7.88 -12.22 -0.76
CA ALA A 222 -6.92 -13.10 -0.11
C ALA A 222 -6.12 -12.40 0.99
N GLU A 223 -5.66 -11.16 0.73
CA GLU A 223 -4.88 -10.39 1.67
C GLU A 223 -5.72 -9.90 2.87
N THR A 224 -6.97 -9.48 2.65
CA THR A 224 -7.89 -9.11 3.76
C THR A 224 -8.11 -10.28 4.69
N LYS A 225 -8.33 -11.49 4.16
CA LYS A 225 -8.46 -12.72 4.96
C LYS A 225 -7.21 -13.03 5.76
N LYS A 226 -6.02 -12.84 5.18
CA LYS A 226 -4.74 -13.09 5.88
C LYS A 226 -4.43 -12.05 6.96
N ILE A 227 -4.76 -10.78 6.72
CA ILE A 227 -4.43 -9.67 7.63
C ILE A 227 -5.42 -9.57 8.78
N LEU A 228 -6.72 -9.71 8.51
CA LEU A 228 -7.80 -9.38 9.43
C LEU A 228 -8.53 -10.62 9.98
N ASP A 229 -9.27 -11.34 9.14
CA ASP A 229 -10.00 -12.53 9.53
C ASP A 229 -10.34 -13.40 8.30
N PRO A 230 -9.98 -14.70 8.29
CA PRO A 230 -10.28 -15.61 7.20
C PRO A 230 -11.79 -15.84 6.97
N ALA A 231 -12.65 -15.51 7.94
CA ALA A 231 -14.10 -15.65 7.83
C ALA A 231 -14.76 -14.51 7.03
N ILE A 232 -14.06 -13.42 6.73
CA ILE A 232 -14.60 -12.31 5.96
C ILE A 232 -14.76 -12.71 4.49
N GLU A 233 -16.01 -12.64 3.99
CA GLU A 233 -16.29 -12.83 2.57
C GLU A 233 -16.18 -11.50 1.83
N LEU A 234 -15.22 -11.39 0.89
CA LEU A 234 -14.96 -10.16 0.15
C LEU A 234 -15.03 -10.40 -1.35
N VAL A 235 -15.76 -9.51 -2.05
CA VAL A 235 -15.70 -9.38 -3.50
C VAL A 235 -15.30 -7.95 -3.86
N ALA A 236 -14.31 -7.83 -4.74
CA ALA A 236 -13.82 -6.55 -5.25
C ALA A 236 -14.11 -6.42 -6.74
N HIS A 237 -14.33 -5.17 -7.18
CA HIS A 237 -14.32 -4.78 -8.59
C HIS A 237 -13.35 -3.62 -8.75
N CYS A 238 -12.22 -3.85 -9.44
CA CYS A 238 -11.12 -2.90 -9.50
C CYS A 238 -11.14 -2.12 -10.82
N VAL A 239 -11.18 -0.79 -10.71
CA VAL A 239 -11.26 0.14 -11.86
C VAL A 239 -10.09 1.11 -11.83
N GLN A 240 -9.36 1.18 -12.95
CA GLN A 240 -8.34 2.21 -13.17
C GLN A 240 -9.01 3.50 -13.66
N ILE A 241 -8.68 4.63 -13.03
CA ILE A 241 -9.23 5.96 -13.39
C ILE A 241 -8.11 6.94 -13.70
N PRO A 242 -8.41 8.05 -14.45
CA PRO A 242 -7.41 9.02 -14.88
C PRO A 242 -7.06 10.03 -13.77
N VAL A 243 -6.60 9.50 -12.65
CA VAL A 243 -6.10 10.23 -11.48
C VAL A 243 -4.65 9.87 -11.27
N PHE A 244 -3.77 10.84 -10.99
CA PHE A 244 -2.35 10.58 -10.84
C PHE A 244 -2.03 9.81 -9.55
N VAL A 245 -2.52 10.28 -8.41
CA VAL A 245 -2.24 9.73 -7.07
C VAL A 245 -3.53 9.69 -6.26
N GLY A 246 -3.66 8.71 -5.39
CA GLY A 246 -4.78 8.51 -4.49
C GLY A 246 -5.78 7.46 -4.99
N HIS A 247 -5.93 6.38 -4.24
CA HIS A 247 -6.96 5.35 -4.48
C HIS A 247 -8.20 5.65 -3.67
N SER A 248 -9.35 5.46 -4.30
CA SER A 248 -10.66 5.57 -3.65
C SER A 248 -11.40 4.25 -3.70
N GLU A 249 -12.28 4.03 -2.73
CA GLU A 249 -13.09 2.82 -2.63
C GLU A 249 -14.51 3.15 -2.18
N ALA A 250 -15.49 2.65 -2.91
CA ALA A 250 -16.87 2.56 -2.46
C ALA A 250 -17.05 1.22 -1.74
N VAL A 251 -17.18 1.27 -0.41
CA VAL A 251 -17.18 0.09 0.45
C VAL A 251 -18.57 -0.15 1.02
N PHE A 252 -19.09 -1.37 0.85
CA PHE A 252 -20.32 -1.87 1.42
C PHE A 252 -19.98 -3.02 2.35
N ILE A 253 -20.38 -2.92 3.61
CA ILE A 253 -20.16 -3.98 4.60
C ILE A 253 -21.47 -4.51 5.16
N GLU A 254 -21.45 -5.78 5.53
CA GLU A 254 -22.49 -6.42 6.32
C GLU A 254 -21.86 -7.03 7.57
N THR A 255 -22.48 -6.83 8.72
CA THR A 255 -21.96 -7.28 10.03
C THR A 255 -22.90 -8.26 10.70
N ASP A 256 -22.37 -9.10 11.61
CA ASP A 256 -23.20 -10.02 12.40
C ASP A 256 -23.96 -9.29 13.50
N LYS A 257 -23.33 -8.30 14.13
CA LYS A 257 -23.97 -7.51 15.18
C LYS A 257 -24.66 -6.28 14.60
N PRO A 258 -25.71 -5.77 15.24
CA PRO A 258 -26.36 -4.53 14.83
C PRO A 258 -25.37 -3.36 14.77
N ILE A 259 -25.42 -2.62 13.67
CA ILE A 259 -24.53 -1.50 13.38
C ILE A 259 -25.35 -0.23 13.12
N SER A 260 -24.83 0.92 13.53
CA SER A 260 -25.47 2.22 13.27
C SER A 260 -24.45 3.25 12.78
N GLU A 261 -24.90 4.20 11.98
CA GLU A 261 -24.07 5.29 11.46
C GLU A 261 -23.33 6.03 12.57
N LYS A 262 -24.03 6.33 13.68
CA LYS A 262 -23.42 7.02 14.85
C LYS A 262 -22.28 6.21 15.46
N ALA A 263 -22.46 4.90 15.62
CA ALA A 263 -21.45 4.04 16.21
C ALA A 263 -20.22 3.88 15.28
N VAL A 264 -20.46 3.70 13.97
CA VAL A 264 -19.39 3.65 12.96
C VAL A 264 -18.56 4.93 12.95
N ARG A 265 -19.23 6.08 12.93
CA ARG A 265 -18.56 7.39 12.95
C ARG A 265 -17.69 7.53 14.19
N SER A 266 -18.24 7.26 15.36
CA SER A 266 -17.50 7.38 16.63
C SER A 266 -16.29 6.44 16.71
N LEU A 267 -16.40 5.23 16.17
CA LEU A 267 -15.27 4.29 16.12
C LEU A 267 -14.17 4.77 15.16
N LEU A 268 -14.54 5.19 13.97
CA LEU A 268 -13.60 5.62 12.96
C LEU A 268 -12.90 6.94 13.31
N GLU A 269 -13.59 7.88 13.98
CA GLU A 269 -12.99 9.13 14.50
C GLU A 269 -11.89 8.89 15.55
N ASN A 270 -11.91 7.72 16.22
CA ASN A 270 -10.91 7.33 17.22
C ASN A 270 -9.95 6.24 16.74
N ALA A 271 -10.07 5.80 15.50
CA ALA A 271 -9.22 4.75 14.95
C ALA A 271 -7.84 5.28 14.53
N PRO A 272 -6.75 4.56 14.82
CA PRO A 272 -5.42 4.96 14.41
C PRO A 272 -5.32 4.99 12.87
N GLY A 273 -4.68 6.03 12.33
CA GLY A 273 -4.48 6.18 10.89
C GLY A 273 -5.71 6.61 10.09
N VAL A 274 -6.87 6.82 10.74
CA VAL A 274 -8.14 7.21 10.09
C VAL A 274 -8.50 8.66 10.42
N ILE A 275 -8.97 9.38 9.42
CA ILE A 275 -9.60 10.70 9.58
C ILE A 275 -10.98 10.67 8.94
N VAL A 276 -12.01 11.04 9.71
CA VAL A 276 -13.39 11.13 9.21
C VAL A 276 -13.66 12.56 8.76
N VAL A 277 -13.96 12.75 7.46
CA VAL A 277 -14.43 14.01 6.88
C VAL A 277 -15.76 13.73 6.19
N ASP A 278 -16.86 13.98 6.89
CA ASP A 278 -18.20 13.61 6.41
C ASP A 278 -19.24 14.64 6.88
N HIS A 279 -19.22 15.83 6.26
CA HIS A 279 -20.07 16.97 6.59
C HIS A 279 -21.11 17.22 5.49
N ARG A 280 -22.26 16.55 5.58
CA ARG A 280 -23.33 16.61 4.55
C ARG A 280 -23.79 18.03 4.22
N ALA A 281 -23.80 18.93 5.21
CA ALA A 281 -24.31 20.29 5.05
C ALA A 281 -23.42 21.17 4.12
N ASN A 282 -22.14 20.84 3.99
CA ASN A 282 -21.14 21.61 3.22
C ASN A 282 -20.41 20.76 2.19
N GLU A 283 -21.00 19.63 1.78
CA GLU A 283 -20.39 18.72 0.79
C GLU A 283 -18.97 18.27 1.19
N GLY A 284 -18.72 18.17 2.52
CA GLY A 284 -17.44 17.79 3.10
C GLY A 284 -17.19 16.31 2.96
N TYR A 285 -16.41 15.95 1.96
CA TYR A 285 -15.84 14.62 1.69
C TYR A 285 -14.45 14.79 1.10
N VAL A 286 -13.64 13.73 1.12
CA VAL A 286 -12.27 13.75 0.59
C VAL A 286 -12.21 13.02 -0.73
N THR A 287 -11.50 13.60 -1.69
CA THR A 287 -11.22 13.03 -3.00
C THR A 287 -9.75 12.59 -3.10
N PRO A 288 -9.36 11.81 -4.12
CA PRO A 288 -7.95 11.44 -4.31
C PRO A 288 -7.00 12.62 -4.39
N HIS A 289 -7.46 13.74 -4.99
CA HIS A 289 -6.64 14.93 -5.15
C HIS A 289 -6.23 15.55 -3.81
N GLU A 290 -7.14 15.54 -2.84
CA GLU A 290 -6.89 16.08 -1.50
C GLU A 290 -6.11 15.12 -0.62
N ALA A 291 -6.25 13.81 -0.84
CA ALA A 291 -5.54 12.79 -0.09
C ALA A 291 -4.08 12.57 -0.57
N ALA A 292 -3.73 13.06 -1.77
CA ALA A 292 -2.38 12.92 -2.30
C ALA A 292 -1.36 13.68 -1.46
N GLY A 293 -0.31 13.00 -0.99
CA GLY A 293 0.71 13.51 -0.09
C GLY A 293 0.38 13.38 1.40
N GLU A 294 -0.83 12.89 1.75
CA GLU A 294 -1.27 12.75 3.13
C GLU A 294 -1.08 11.31 3.65
N ASP A 295 -0.84 11.17 4.96
CA ASP A 295 -0.59 9.87 5.61
C ASP A 295 -1.88 9.11 5.95
N ALA A 296 -2.98 9.83 6.14
CA ALA A 296 -4.20 9.27 6.68
C ALA A 296 -5.03 8.51 5.64
N VAL A 297 -5.83 7.57 6.15
CA VAL A 297 -6.96 6.99 5.43
C VAL A 297 -8.20 7.84 5.76
N TYR A 298 -8.76 8.47 4.74
CA TYR A 298 -9.91 9.37 4.89
C TYR A 298 -11.21 8.62 4.65
N ILE A 299 -12.16 8.80 5.57
CA ILE A 299 -13.49 8.21 5.47
C ILE A 299 -14.54 9.31 5.34
N SER A 300 -15.41 9.13 4.34
CA SER A 300 -16.52 10.04 4.03
C SER A 300 -17.77 9.25 3.67
N ARG A 301 -18.90 9.92 3.52
CA ARG A 301 -20.14 9.36 3.00
C ARG A 301 -20.65 8.15 3.79
N ILE A 302 -20.47 8.14 5.12
CA ILE A 302 -20.95 7.09 6.03
C ILE A 302 -22.49 7.14 6.06
N ARG A 303 -23.12 6.00 5.75
CA ARG A 303 -24.58 5.86 5.76
C ARG A 303 -25.01 4.41 5.89
N GLN A 304 -26.22 4.20 6.38
CA GLN A 304 -26.82 2.87 6.47
C GLN A 304 -27.06 2.31 5.05
N ASP A 305 -26.84 1.03 4.85
CA ASP A 305 -27.33 0.29 3.69
C ASP A 305 -28.74 -0.25 4.03
N PRO A 306 -29.81 0.28 3.40
CA PRO A 306 -31.17 -0.16 3.71
C PRO A 306 -31.55 -1.51 3.09
N THR A 307 -30.66 -2.10 2.29
CA THR A 307 -30.94 -3.33 1.54
C THR A 307 -30.58 -4.60 2.33
N VAL A 308 -29.79 -4.46 3.40
CA VAL A 308 -29.41 -5.57 4.29
C VAL A 308 -29.55 -5.15 5.76
N PRO A 309 -29.86 -6.11 6.69
CA PRO A 309 -30.19 -5.77 8.07
C PRO A 309 -29.12 -4.99 8.84
N ASN A 310 -27.87 -5.35 8.68
CA ASN A 310 -26.71 -4.76 9.38
C ASN A 310 -25.70 -4.21 8.39
N GLY A 311 -26.20 -3.48 7.37
CA GLY A 311 -25.37 -2.95 6.31
C GLY A 311 -24.90 -1.53 6.54
N MET A 312 -23.68 -1.22 6.13
CA MET A 312 -23.13 0.12 6.14
C MET A 312 -22.38 0.41 4.85
N VAL A 313 -22.44 1.64 4.38
CA VAL A 313 -21.75 2.11 3.17
C VAL A 313 -20.91 3.33 3.53
N PHE A 314 -19.68 3.36 3.02
CA PHE A 314 -18.80 4.52 3.16
C PHE A 314 -17.85 4.66 1.96
N TRP A 315 -17.25 5.82 1.86
CA TRP A 315 -16.21 6.16 0.91
C TRP A 315 -14.87 6.21 1.64
N CYS A 316 -13.87 5.47 1.14
CA CYS A 316 -12.53 5.39 1.69
C CYS A 316 -11.52 5.91 0.67
N VAL A 317 -10.61 6.76 1.08
CA VAL A 317 -9.57 7.35 0.21
C VAL A 317 -8.26 7.44 0.94
N SER A 318 -7.15 7.10 0.28
CA SER A 318 -5.80 7.39 0.78
C SER A 318 -4.79 7.58 -0.34
N ASP A 319 -3.63 8.12 -0.01
CA ASP A 319 -2.48 8.12 -0.92
C ASP A 319 -1.93 6.69 -1.06
N ASN A 320 -2.03 6.15 -2.27
CA ASN A 320 -1.61 4.78 -2.59
C ASN A 320 -0.08 4.60 -2.61
N LEU A 321 0.69 5.67 -2.76
CA LEU A 321 2.15 5.63 -2.67
C LEU A 321 2.62 5.71 -1.21
N ARG A 322 1.85 6.38 -0.34
CA ARG A 322 2.12 6.52 1.10
C ARG A 322 1.51 5.35 1.88
N LYS A 323 0.28 5.45 2.36
CA LYS A 323 -0.34 4.38 3.16
C LYS A 323 -0.45 3.06 2.38
N GLY A 324 -0.67 3.12 1.09
CA GLY A 324 -0.71 1.94 0.24
C GLY A 324 0.65 1.26 0.02
N ALA A 325 1.79 1.91 0.30
CA ALA A 325 3.11 1.40 -0.03
C ALA A 325 4.22 1.90 0.92
N ALA A 326 4.79 3.09 0.65
CA ALA A 326 5.98 3.59 1.32
C ALA A 326 5.76 3.84 2.80
N LEU A 327 4.71 4.56 3.18
CA LEU A 327 4.39 4.84 4.57
C LEU A 327 4.15 3.57 5.37
N ASN A 328 3.33 2.64 4.86
CA ASN A 328 3.09 1.38 5.56
C ASN A 328 4.38 0.59 5.78
N SER A 329 5.29 0.58 4.79
CA SER A 329 6.60 -0.07 4.92
C SER A 329 7.49 0.61 5.95
N VAL A 330 7.50 1.94 6.01
CA VAL A 330 8.26 2.69 7.02
C VAL A 330 7.66 2.48 8.41
N GLN A 331 6.33 2.48 8.55
CA GLN A 331 5.65 2.16 9.81
C GLN A 331 5.96 0.74 10.29
N ILE A 332 6.09 -0.25 9.39
CA ILE A 332 6.56 -1.59 9.75
C ILE A 332 8.00 -1.55 10.26
N ALA A 333 8.87 -0.76 9.62
CA ALA A 333 10.24 -0.57 10.09
C ALA A 333 10.30 0.13 11.46
N GLU A 334 9.45 1.13 11.71
CA GLU A 334 9.29 1.79 13.01
C GLU A 334 8.85 0.79 14.09
N LEU A 335 7.83 -0.01 13.81
CA LEU A 335 7.36 -1.06 14.72
C LEU A 335 8.46 -2.08 15.04
N PHE A 336 9.27 -2.43 14.04
CA PHE A 336 10.44 -3.30 14.23
C PHE A 336 11.47 -2.65 15.14
N ALA A 337 11.76 -1.37 14.95
CA ALA A 337 12.71 -0.61 15.76
C ALA A 337 12.21 -0.39 17.20
N GLU A 338 10.94 -0.07 17.40
CA GLU A 338 10.30 0.12 18.70
C GLU A 338 10.37 -1.16 19.55
N ARG A 339 10.16 -2.31 18.93
CA ARG A 339 10.29 -3.62 19.60
C ARG A 339 11.74 -4.06 19.77
N LYS A 340 12.71 -3.29 19.29
CA LYS A 340 14.15 -3.61 19.35
C LYS A 340 14.49 -4.99 18.80
N LEU A 341 13.82 -5.36 17.70
CA LEU A 341 14.02 -6.63 17.03
C LEU A 341 15.33 -6.64 16.23
N SER A 342 15.85 -7.82 15.94
CA SER A 342 17.02 -8.01 15.09
C SER A 342 16.85 -9.30 14.30
N GLY A 343 17.22 -9.26 13.04
CA GLY A 343 17.27 -10.43 12.17
C GLY A 343 18.53 -11.29 12.36
N ARG A 344 19.47 -10.83 13.18
CA ARG A 344 20.76 -11.48 13.51
C ARG A 344 20.75 -12.18 14.84
#